data_e9ad5057ffaf0cd0560cb6b53893172a
#
_entry.id   e9ad5057ffaf0cd0560cb6b53893172a
#
_cell.length_a   1.000
_cell.length_b   1.000
_cell.length_c   1.000
_cell.angle_alpha   90.00
_cell.angle_beta   90.00
_cell.angle_gamma   90.00
#
_symmetry.space_group_name_H-M   'P 1'
#
loop_
_entity.id
_entity.type
_entity.pdbx_description
1 polymer ?
#
loop_
_entity_poly.entity_id
_entity_poly.type
_entity_poly.pdbx_seq_one_letter_code
_entity_poly.pdbx_strand_id
1 'polypeptide(L)'
;MGFTFNYPNYTIGENAYDEIEKVCLKYGTTAVVIGGKTAMSKAKPFLDNALKDSNINIIDYLWYGGEASNENAHRLSLEESVKKADMIFAVGGGKAIDTCKEVHIITGKPLFTFPTIASTCAATTKIAIMYYPTGESKETLVMDRPPIHIFINTRIIADAPSEYLWAGIGDTIAKNYEVSFSCRNRNLDYLNSMGLQLAPLTSEPLIKYGVKAYEDIKKHIC
;
A
#
# COMPACT_ATOMS: atom_id res chain seq x y z
N MET A 1 7.14 30.29 -6.78
CA MET A 1 7.23 28.86 -7.19
C MET A 1 6.04 28.16 -6.57
N GLY A 2 5.15 27.54 -7.37
CA GLY A 2 4.02 26.77 -6.86
C GLY A 2 4.49 25.37 -6.42
N PHE A 3 3.82 24.77 -5.44
CA PHE A 3 4.00 23.37 -5.07
C PHE A 3 2.64 22.69 -4.95
N THR A 4 2.61 21.37 -5.17
CA THR A 4 1.40 20.55 -5.00
C THR A 4 1.64 19.55 -3.88
N PHE A 5 0.75 19.56 -2.90
CA PHE A 5 0.74 18.58 -1.81
C PHE A 5 -0.44 17.62 -1.99
N ASN A 6 -0.12 16.32 -2.12
CA ASN A 6 -1.14 15.28 -2.21
C ASN A 6 -1.05 14.41 -0.96
N TYR A 7 -2.07 14.47 -0.09
CA TYR A 7 -2.19 13.57 1.05
C TYR A 7 -2.92 12.30 0.60
N PRO A 8 -2.46 11.10 0.99
CA PRO A 8 -3.13 9.88 0.63
C PRO A 8 -4.51 9.77 1.31
N ASN A 9 -5.53 9.43 0.53
CA ASN A 9 -6.85 9.14 1.07
C ASN A 9 -6.90 7.69 1.53
N TYR A 10 -7.53 7.42 2.68
CA TYR A 10 -7.65 6.05 3.18
C TYR A 10 -8.93 5.80 3.96
N THR A 11 -9.36 4.55 3.96
CA THR A 11 -10.37 4.00 4.86
C THR A 11 -9.71 2.91 5.71
N ILE A 12 -9.87 2.98 7.02
CA ILE A 12 -9.30 2.02 7.96
C ILE A 12 -10.38 1.45 8.88
N GLY A 13 -10.34 0.15 9.12
CA GLY A 13 -11.24 -0.57 10.02
C GLY A 13 -11.51 -1.99 9.53
N GLU A 14 -12.27 -2.75 10.31
CA GLU A 14 -12.63 -4.12 9.96
C GLU A 14 -13.48 -4.20 8.67
N ASN A 15 -14.31 -3.17 8.45
CA ASN A 15 -15.22 -3.06 7.32
C ASN A 15 -14.72 -2.06 6.26
N ALA A 16 -13.42 -1.82 6.20
CA ALA A 16 -12.85 -0.84 5.27
C ALA A 16 -13.20 -1.12 3.79
N TYR A 17 -13.43 -2.37 3.43
CA TYR A 17 -13.74 -2.77 2.05
C TYR A 17 -15.19 -2.44 1.65
N ASP A 18 -16.11 -2.21 2.59
CA ASP A 18 -17.49 -1.82 2.28
C ASP A 18 -17.57 -0.45 1.58
N GLU A 19 -16.51 0.37 1.70
CA GLU A 19 -16.43 1.67 1.03
C GLU A 19 -15.89 1.60 -0.42
N ILE A 20 -15.53 0.40 -0.93
CA ILE A 20 -14.90 0.23 -2.25
C ILE A 20 -15.78 0.82 -3.36
N GLU A 21 -17.06 0.46 -3.41
CA GLU A 21 -17.95 0.94 -4.48
C GLU A 21 -18.06 2.46 -4.46
N LYS A 22 -18.34 3.04 -3.32
CA LYS A 22 -18.48 4.49 -3.14
C LYS A 22 -17.25 5.27 -3.59
N VAL A 23 -16.06 4.72 -3.34
CA VAL A 23 -14.79 5.38 -3.68
C VAL A 23 -14.41 5.14 -5.13
N CYS A 24 -14.59 3.89 -5.63
CA CYS A 24 -14.00 3.44 -6.88
C CYS A 24 -14.93 3.61 -8.09
N LEU A 25 -16.26 3.61 -7.92
CA LEU A 25 -17.24 3.60 -9.03
C LEU A 25 -17.05 4.75 -10.04
N LYS A 26 -16.59 5.91 -9.59
CA LYS A 26 -16.29 7.06 -10.48
C LYS A 26 -15.09 6.85 -11.42
N TYR A 27 -14.33 5.77 -11.23
CA TYR A 27 -13.17 5.43 -12.06
C TYR A 27 -13.47 4.28 -13.04
N GLY A 28 -14.59 3.60 -12.86
CA GLY A 28 -15.05 2.50 -13.74
C GLY A 28 -15.74 1.40 -12.94
N THR A 29 -16.11 0.34 -13.63
CA THR A 29 -16.86 -0.80 -13.08
C THR A 29 -16.09 -2.10 -13.10
N THR A 30 -14.86 -2.11 -13.64
CA THR A 30 -14.03 -3.31 -13.72
C THR A 30 -12.68 -3.10 -13.05
N ALA A 31 -12.30 -4.05 -12.21
CA ALA A 31 -11.00 -4.04 -11.53
C ALA A 31 -10.22 -5.33 -11.82
N VAL A 32 -8.90 -5.21 -11.92
CA VAL A 32 -7.98 -6.34 -11.86
C VAL A 32 -7.26 -6.33 -10.52
N VAL A 33 -7.25 -7.46 -9.83
CA VAL A 33 -6.50 -7.63 -8.59
C VAL A 33 -5.10 -8.13 -8.93
N ILE A 34 -4.07 -7.42 -8.49
CA ILE A 34 -2.68 -7.83 -8.61
C ILE A 34 -2.07 -7.94 -7.22
N GLY A 35 -1.48 -9.09 -6.90
CA GLY A 35 -0.97 -9.27 -5.54
C GLY A 35 -0.16 -10.52 -5.29
N GLY A 36 0.22 -10.71 -4.02
CA GLY A 36 0.84 -11.94 -3.54
C GLY A 36 -0.20 -13.06 -3.41
N LYS A 37 0.18 -14.29 -3.71
CA LYS A 37 -0.75 -15.44 -3.66
C LYS A 37 -1.46 -15.57 -2.29
N THR A 38 -0.70 -15.55 -1.20
CA THR A 38 -1.24 -15.61 0.17
C THR A 38 -2.07 -14.35 0.48
N ALA A 39 -1.58 -13.16 0.12
CA ALA A 39 -2.27 -11.91 0.35
C ALA A 39 -3.64 -11.89 -0.34
N MET A 40 -3.69 -12.28 -1.62
CA MET A 40 -4.95 -12.37 -2.37
C MET A 40 -5.90 -13.41 -1.77
N SER A 41 -5.41 -14.57 -1.33
CA SER A 41 -6.26 -15.60 -0.71
C SER A 41 -6.88 -15.13 0.61
N LYS A 42 -6.17 -14.30 1.38
CA LYS A 42 -6.69 -13.69 2.62
C LYS A 42 -7.66 -12.53 2.36
N ALA A 43 -7.39 -11.71 1.35
CA ALA A 43 -8.24 -10.57 1.02
C ALA A 43 -9.51 -10.96 0.25
N LYS A 44 -9.46 -12.03 -0.55
CA LYS A 44 -10.54 -12.44 -1.45
C LYS A 44 -11.90 -12.59 -0.78
N PRO A 45 -12.06 -13.27 0.38
CA PRO A 45 -13.37 -13.39 1.03
C PRO A 45 -13.99 -12.03 1.41
N PHE A 46 -13.15 -11.07 1.82
CA PHE A 46 -13.60 -9.71 2.15
C PHE A 46 -13.97 -8.91 0.90
N LEU A 47 -13.18 -9.05 -0.18
CA LEU A 47 -13.49 -8.43 -1.47
C LEU A 47 -14.77 -8.99 -2.07
N ASP A 48 -14.93 -10.33 -2.08
CA ASP A 48 -16.13 -10.99 -2.60
C ASP A 48 -17.39 -10.55 -1.83
N ASN A 49 -17.30 -10.42 -0.50
CA ASN A 49 -18.41 -9.96 0.32
C ASN A 49 -18.75 -8.48 0.06
N ALA A 50 -17.75 -7.61 0.02
CA ALA A 50 -17.93 -6.18 -0.18
C ALA A 50 -18.46 -5.84 -1.59
N LEU A 51 -18.15 -6.67 -2.59
CA LEU A 51 -18.54 -6.44 -3.98
C LEU A 51 -19.72 -7.28 -4.44
N LYS A 52 -20.32 -8.11 -3.58
CA LYS A 52 -21.40 -9.04 -3.94
C LYS A 52 -22.59 -8.37 -4.64
N ASP A 53 -23.02 -7.22 -4.12
CA ASP A 53 -24.16 -6.47 -4.63
C ASP A 53 -23.71 -5.11 -5.24
N SER A 54 -22.42 -4.99 -5.57
CA SER A 54 -21.79 -3.79 -6.12
C SER A 54 -21.81 -3.77 -7.64
N ASN A 55 -21.72 -2.57 -8.22
CA ASN A 55 -21.51 -2.37 -9.66
C ASN A 55 -20.03 -2.56 -10.08
N ILE A 56 -19.14 -2.90 -9.17
CA ILE A 56 -17.72 -3.15 -9.46
C ILE A 56 -17.46 -4.65 -9.55
N ASN A 57 -16.88 -5.09 -10.65
CA ASN A 57 -16.54 -6.47 -10.91
C ASN A 57 -15.04 -6.68 -10.96
N ILE A 58 -14.54 -7.65 -10.21
CA ILE A 58 -13.15 -8.12 -10.36
C ILE A 58 -13.10 -9.08 -11.53
N ILE A 59 -12.36 -8.72 -12.58
CA ILE A 59 -12.28 -9.52 -13.81
C ILE A 59 -11.17 -10.55 -13.79
N ASP A 60 -10.15 -10.37 -12.93
CA ASP A 60 -9.04 -11.31 -12.82
C ASP A 60 -8.24 -11.10 -11.52
N TYR A 61 -7.46 -12.14 -11.13
CA TYR A 61 -6.52 -12.14 -10.01
C TYR A 61 -5.14 -12.57 -10.52
N LEU A 62 -4.18 -11.65 -10.55
CA LEU A 62 -2.86 -11.86 -11.10
C LEU A 62 -1.79 -11.87 -10.02
N TRP A 63 -0.91 -12.87 -10.09
CA TRP A 63 0.27 -12.90 -9.23
C TRP A 63 1.31 -11.88 -9.69
N TYR A 64 1.77 -11.03 -8.76
CA TYR A 64 2.70 -9.95 -9.06
C TYR A 64 4.11 -10.40 -9.50
N GLY A 65 4.49 -11.68 -9.30
CA GLY A 65 5.76 -12.24 -9.77
C GLY A 65 6.76 -12.60 -8.67
N GLY A 66 6.52 -12.17 -7.41
CA GLY A 66 7.38 -12.50 -6.25
C GLY A 66 8.41 -11.43 -5.91
N GLU A 67 8.89 -10.64 -6.89
CA GLU A 67 9.77 -9.50 -6.66
C GLU A 67 9.22 -8.23 -7.31
N ALA A 68 9.46 -7.08 -6.69
CA ALA A 68 9.15 -5.78 -7.27
C ALA A 68 10.19 -5.45 -8.35
N SER A 69 9.99 -5.97 -9.54
CA SER A 69 10.91 -5.78 -10.66
C SER A 69 10.21 -5.22 -11.89
N ASN A 70 10.97 -4.47 -12.72
CA ASN A 70 10.44 -3.90 -13.95
C ASN A 70 9.93 -5.00 -14.90
N GLU A 71 10.58 -6.17 -14.92
CA GLU A 71 10.17 -7.31 -15.75
C GLU A 71 8.77 -7.80 -15.35
N ASN A 72 8.51 -7.92 -14.04
CA ASN A 72 7.19 -8.30 -13.53
C ASN A 72 6.13 -7.25 -13.84
N ALA A 73 6.43 -5.97 -13.64
CA ALA A 73 5.50 -4.89 -13.95
C ALA A 73 5.20 -4.81 -15.45
N HIS A 74 6.23 -4.92 -16.30
CA HIS A 74 6.05 -4.95 -17.75
C HIS A 74 5.22 -6.16 -18.19
N ARG A 75 5.52 -7.36 -17.71
CA ARG A 75 4.71 -8.56 -17.99
C ARG A 75 3.23 -8.34 -17.64
N LEU A 76 2.96 -7.83 -16.44
CA LEU A 76 1.60 -7.57 -15.98
C LEU A 76 0.88 -6.52 -16.84
N SER A 77 1.58 -5.46 -17.26
CA SER A 77 1.00 -4.41 -18.10
C SER A 77 0.51 -4.94 -19.47
N LEU A 78 1.05 -6.05 -19.92
CA LEU A 78 0.67 -6.70 -21.18
C LEU A 78 -0.49 -7.70 -21.04
N GLU A 79 -0.88 -8.08 -19.83
CA GLU A 79 -1.98 -9.00 -19.59
C GLU A 79 -3.32 -8.42 -20.11
N GLU A 80 -4.10 -9.26 -20.77
CA GLU A 80 -5.38 -8.84 -21.37
C GLU A 80 -6.37 -8.35 -20.31
N SER A 81 -6.36 -8.95 -19.11
CA SER A 81 -7.19 -8.51 -17.99
C SER A 81 -6.78 -7.12 -17.49
N VAL A 82 -5.47 -6.82 -17.44
CA VAL A 82 -4.99 -5.48 -17.09
C VAL A 82 -5.39 -4.46 -18.15
N LYS A 83 -5.29 -4.79 -19.43
CA LYS A 83 -5.72 -3.89 -20.53
C LYS A 83 -7.21 -3.58 -20.48
N LYS A 84 -8.05 -4.58 -20.17
CA LYS A 84 -9.51 -4.46 -20.12
C LYS A 84 -10.06 -3.82 -18.85
N ALA A 85 -9.37 -3.97 -17.71
CA ALA A 85 -9.81 -3.39 -16.45
C ALA A 85 -9.79 -1.86 -16.50
N ASP A 86 -10.73 -1.23 -15.82
CA ASP A 86 -10.74 0.23 -15.62
C ASP A 86 -9.72 0.65 -14.56
N MET A 87 -9.44 -0.21 -13.58
CA MET A 87 -8.60 0.11 -12.42
C MET A 87 -7.81 -1.10 -11.91
N ILE A 88 -6.77 -0.82 -11.12
CA ILE A 88 -5.89 -1.80 -10.49
C ILE A 88 -6.13 -1.80 -8.98
N PHE A 89 -6.38 -2.98 -8.41
CA PHE A 89 -6.41 -3.25 -6.97
C PHE A 89 -5.12 -3.97 -6.57
N ALA A 90 -4.19 -3.24 -5.95
CA ALA A 90 -2.91 -3.77 -5.48
C ALA A 90 -3.08 -4.42 -4.09
N VAL A 91 -3.05 -5.74 -4.01
CA VAL A 91 -3.31 -6.51 -2.77
C VAL A 91 -2.03 -7.14 -2.25
N GLY A 92 -1.55 -6.69 -1.09
CA GLY A 92 -0.35 -7.32 -0.49
C GLY A 92 0.51 -6.42 0.36
N GLY A 93 1.76 -6.82 0.51
CA GLY A 93 2.82 -6.03 1.14
C GLY A 93 3.56 -5.14 0.14
N GLY A 94 4.65 -4.52 0.61
CA GLY A 94 5.42 -3.52 -0.15
C GLY A 94 5.79 -3.94 -1.57
N LYS A 95 6.38 -5.11 -1.76
CA LYS A 95 6.82 -5.60 -3.08
C LYS A 95 5.67 -5.71 -4.10
N ALA A 96 4.52 -6.26 -3.69
CA ALA A 96 3.35 -6.36 -4.57
C ALA A 96 2.80 -4.98 -4.92
N ILE A 97 2.71 -4.09 -3.94
CA ILE A 97 2.22 -2.72 -4.12
C ILE A 97 3.17 -1.92 -5.02
N ASP A 98 4.48 -2.01 -4.82
CA ASP A 98 5.46 -1.30 -5.63
C ASP A 98 5.47 -1.78 -7.09
N THR A 99 5.32 -3.09 -7.32
CA THR A 99 5.07 -3.63 -8.68
C THR A 99 3.83 -2.99 -9.31
N CYS A 100 2.71 -2.88 -8.56
CA CYS A 100 1.48 -2.29 -9.07
C CYS A 100 1.59 -0.79 -9.34
N LYS A 101 2.43 -0.06 -8.58
CA LYS A 101 2.73 1.34 -8.87
C LYS A 101 3.42 1.50 -10.22
N GLU A 102 4.36 0.62 -10.55
CA GLU A 102 4.99 0.63 -11.88
C GLU A 102 3.99 0.24 -12.98
N VAL A 103 3.12 -0.77 -12.76
CA VAL A 103 2.04 -1.08 -13.69
C VAL A 103 1.11 0.13 -13.90
N HIS A 104 0.79 0.88 -12.84
CA HIS A 104 0.06 2.14 -12.96
C HIS A 104 0.81 3.17 -13.81
N ILE A 105 2.12 3.35 -13.60
CA ILE A 105 2.95 4.29 -14.39
C ILE A 105 2.92 3.91 -15.87
N ILE A 106 3.05 2.61 -16.20
CA ILE A 106 3.07 2.11 -17.58
C ILE A 106 1.69 2.27 -18.25
N THR A 107 0.61 1.96 -17.53
CA THR A 107 -0.74 1.84 -18.12
C THR A 107 -1.60 3.09 -17.95
N GLY A 108 -1.26 3.99 -17.03
CA GLY A 108 -2.08 5.14 -16.65
C GLY A 108 -3.36 4.79 -15.87
N LYS A 109 -3.58 3.51 -15.53
CA LYS A 109 -4.82 3.06 -14.87
C LYS A 109 -4.88 3.51 -13.42
N PRO A 110 -6.05 3.92 -12.91
CA PRO A 110 -6.28 4.23 -11.49
C PRO A 110 -5.78 3.11 -10.58
N LEU A 111 -5.01 3.48 -9.53
CA LEU A 111 -4.44 2.53 -8.57
C LEU A 111 -5.06 2.72 -7.18
N PHE A 112 -5.53 1.62 -6.61
CA PHE A 112 -6.01 1.49 -5.25
C PHE A 112 -5.20 0.43 -4.52
N THR A 113 -4.86 0.65 -3.25
CA THR A 113 -4.03 -0.28 -2.48
C THR A 113 -4.79 -0.91 -1.34
N PHE A 114 -4.55 -2.20 -1.16
CA PHE A 114 -5.16 -3.07 -0.16
C PHE A 114 -4.05 -3.77 0.62
N PRO A 115 -3.39 -3.06 1.57
CA PRO A 115 -2.31 -3.66 2.34
C PRO A 115 -2.84 -4.80 3.20
N THR A 116 -2.12 -5.93 3.18
CA THR A 116 -2.44 -7.13 3.97
C THR A 116 -1.48 -7.37 5.12
N ILE A 117 -0.45 -6.55 5.21
CA ILE A 117 0.55 -6.52 6.29
C ILE A 117 0.88 -5.07 6.62
N ALA A 118 1.26 -4.79 7.85
CA ALA A 118 1.64 -3.46 8.33
C ALA A 118 3.16 -3.34 8.51
N SER A 119 3.95 -3.78 7.52
CA SER A 119 5.42 -3.81 7.61
C SER A 119 6.11 -2.54 7.13
N THR A 120 5.49 -1.77 6.25
CA THR A 120 6.05 -0.54 5.66
C THR A 120 4.94 0.43 5.27
N CYS A 121 5.32 1.67 4.94
CA CYS A 121 4.40 2.69 4.42
C CYS A 121 4.16 2.62 2.89
N ALA A 122 4.60 1.58 2.20
CA ALA A 122 4.52 1.49 0.74
C ALA A 122 3.10 1.73 0.19
N ALA A 123 2.06 1.25 0.89
CA ALA A 123 0.67 1.43 0.46
C ALA A 123 0.23 2.90 0.35
N THR A 124 0.87 3.81 1.08
CA THR A 124 0.46 5.21 1.21
C THR A 124 1.36 6.20 0.48
N THR A 125 2.51 5.75 -0.01
CA THR A 125 3.51 6.60 -0.63
C THR A 125 3.43 6.61 -2.15
N LYS A 126 3.93 7.68 -2.76
CA LYS A 126 4.11 7.78 -4.21
C LYS A 126 5.41 7.17 -4.72
N ILE A 127 6.21 6.57 -3.84
CA ILE A 127 7.51 5.97 -4.14
C ILE A 127 7.35 4.47 -4.31
N ALA A 128 7.99 3.90 -5.31
CA ALA A 128 8.16 2.45 -5.47
C ALA A 128 9.66 2.13 -5.54
N ILE A 129 10.08 1.12 -4.79
CA ILE A 129 11.45 0.61 -4.85
C ILE A 129 11.47 -0.62 -5.74
N MET A 130 12.21 -0.53 -6.84
CA MET A 130 12.36 -1.62 -7.78
C MET A 130 13.67 -2.36 -7.54
N TYR A 131 13.64 -3.64 -7.78
CA TYR A 131 14.75 -4.56 -7.51
C TYR A 131 15.13 -5.32 -8.78
N TYR A 132 16.39 -5.72 -8.86
CA TYR A 132 16.79 -6.77 -9.80
C TYR A 132 16.19 -8.12 -9.37
N PRO A 133 16.01 -9.08 -10.28
CA PRO A 133 15.58 -10.44 -9.92
C PRO A 133 16.49 -11.12 -8.85
N THR A 134 17.71 -10.64 -8.68
CA THR A 134 18.66 -11.06 -7.64
C THR A 134 18.30 -10.56 -6.23
N GLY A 135 17.36 -9.59 -6.12
CA GLY A 135 16.96 -8.96 -4.85
C GLY A 135 17.76 -7.71 -4.48
N GLU A 136 18.72 -7.30 -5.30
CA GLU A 136 19.45 -6.04 -5.12
C GLU A 136 18.57 -4.85 -5.54
N SER A 137 18.63 -3.75 -4.79
CA SER A 137 17.92 -2.52 -5.14
C SER A 137 18.43 -1.98 -6.47
N LYS A 138 17.51 -1.71 -7.39
CA LYS A 138 17.82 -1.22 -8.74
C LYS A 138 17.60 0.28 -8.88
N GLU A 139 16.37 0.72 -8.57
CA GLU A 139 15.97 2.12 -8.75
C GLU A 139 14.79 2.49 -7.88
N THR A 140 14.57 3.78 -7.75
CA THR A 140 13.40 4.35 -7.10
C THR A 140 12.53 5.04 -8.13
N LEU A 141 11.30 4.56 -8.30
CA LEU A 141 10.29 5.22 -9.13
C LEU A 141 9.46 6.18 -8.28
N VAL A 142 9.07 7.30 -8.87
CA VAL A 142 8.27 8.32 -8.20
C VAL A 142 7.04 8.62 -9.04
N MET A 143 5.86 8.31 -8.51
CA MET A 143 4.58 8.67 -9.13
C MET A 143 4.29 10.17 -8.94
N ASP A 144 3.43 10.75 -9.75
CA ASP A 144 2.98 12.14 -9.58
C ASP A 144 2.22 12.34 -8.26
N ARG A 145 1.43 11.34 -7.86
CA ARG A 145 0.64 11.32 -6.62
C ARG A 145 0.67 9.92 -5.98
N PRO A 146 0.37 9.81 -4.68
CA PRO A 146 0.12 8.52 -4.05
C PRO A 146 -1.04 7.77 -4.72
N PRO A 147 -1.22 6.46 -4.43
CA PRO A 147 -2.43 5.73 -4.82
C PRO A 147 -3.69 6.52 -4.47
N ILE A 148 -4.72 6.37 -5.27
CA ILE A 148 -5.95 7.19 -5.17
C ILE A 148 -6.62 7.01 -3.81
N HIS A 149 -6.65 5.77 -3.33
CA HIS A 149 -7.19 5.42 -2.02
C HIS A 149 -6.56 4.14 -1.49
N ILE A 150 -6.43 4.07 -0.17
CA ILE A 150 -5.89 2.92 0.54
C ILE A 150 -7.01 2.31 1.39
N PHE A 151 -7.31 1.04 1.20
CA PHE A 151 -8.29 0.30 2.00
C PHE A 151 -7.56 -0.59 3.01
N ILE A 152 -7.57 -0.18 4.27
CA ILE A 152 -6.82 -0.85 5.36
C ILE A 152 -7.81 -1.68 6.17
N ASN A 153 -7.94 -2.97 5.84
CA ASN A 153 -8.74 -3.89 6.63
C ASN A 153 -7.91 -4.40 7.83
N THR A 154 -8.29 -3.99 9.02
CA THR A 154 -7.54 -4.29 10.25
C THR A 154 -7.58 -5.77 10.62
N ARG A 155 -8.64 -6.52 10.24
CA ARG A 155 -8.71 -7.98 10.47
C ARG A 155 -7.68 -8.73 9.66
N ILE A 156 -7.52 -8.39 8.37
CA ILE A 156 -6.52 -9.01 7.49
C ILE A 156 -5.11 -8.76 8.03
N ILE A 157 -4.83 -7.54 8.52
CA ILE A 157 -3.54 -7.18 9.10
C ILE A 157 -3.30 -7.92 10.42
N ALA A 158 -4.33 -8.06 11.25
CA ALA A 158 -4.24 -8.79 12.52
C ALA A 158 -4.01 -10.29 12.32
N ASP A 159 -4.53 -10.88 11.23
CA ASP A 159 -4.31 -12.28 10.84
C ASP A 159 -2.93 -12.53 10.19
N ALA A 160 -2.18 -11.48 9.91
CA ALA A 160 -0.86 -11.61 9.30
C ALA A 160 0.19 -12.05 10.34
N PRO A 161 1.30 -12.69 9.91
CA PRO A 161 2.40 -13.02 10.81
C PRO A 161 2.89 -11.80 11.60
N SER A 162 3.02 -11.94 12.91
CA SER A 162 3.30 -10.84 13.85
C SER A 162 4.60 -10.09 13.57
N GLU A 163 5.58 -10.75 12.95
CA GLU A 163 6.85 -10.16 12.55
C GLU A 163 6.69 -8.99 11.56
N TYR A 164 5.62 -8.97 10.75
CA TYR A 164 5.35 -7.85 9.86
C TYR A 164 4.88 -6.61 10.64
N LEU A 165 4.07 -6.79 11.68
CA LEU A 165 3.72 -5.68 12.56
C LEU A 165 4.96 -5.17 13.32
N TRP A 166 5.78 -6.09 13.83
CA TRP A 166 7.03 -5.74 14.49
C TRP A 166 7.95 -4.90 13.59
N ALA A 167 8.15 -5.35 12.36
CA ALA A 167 8.94 -4.62 11.36
C ALA A 167 8.37 -3.22 11.08
N GLY A 168 7.05 -3.10 10.94
CA GLY A 168 6.38 -1.82 10.68
C GLY A 168 6.46 -0.85 11.86
N ILE A 169 6.37 -1.35 13.09
CA ILE A 169 6.60 -0.53 14.29
C ILE A 169 8.03 0.04 14.27
N GLY A 170 9.03 -0.82 14.02
CA GLY A 170 10.43 -0.42 13.94
C GLY A 170 10.69 0.59 12.83
N ASP A 171 10.19 0.31 11.61
CA ASP A 171 10.30 1.21 10.46
C ASP A 171 9.68 2.59 10.74
N THR A 172 8.50 2.61 11.36
CA THR A 172 7.82 3.88 11.66
C THR A 172 8.53 4.69 12.74
N ILE A 173 9.02 4.05 13.81
CA ILE A 173 9.79 4.74 14.86
C ILE A 173 11.09 5.29 14.28
N ALA A 174 11.78 4.53 13.42
CA ALA A 174 13.00 4.97 12.77
C ALA A 174 12.80 6.24 11.93
N LYS A 175 11.63 6.43 11.30
CA LYS A 175 11.32 7.63 10.51
C LYS A 175 11.47 8.93 11.29
N ASN A 176 11.14 8.94 12.58
CA ASN A 176 11.32 10.12 13.42
C ASN A 176 12.81 10.55 13.49
N TYR A 177 13.69 9.58 13.66
CA TYR A 177 15.13 9.85 13.70
C TYR A 177 15.71 10.19 12.33
N GLU A 178 15.30 9.46 11.28
CA GLU A 178 15.74 9.70 9.91
C GLU A 178 15.37 11.11 9.44
N VAL A 179 14.13 11.53 9.66
CA VAL A 179 13.64 12.87 9.28
C VAL A 179 14.38 13.94 10.07
N SER A 180 14.52 13.78 11.38
CA SER A 180 15.23 14.73 12.25
C SER A 180 16.70 14.87 11.83
N PHE A 181 17.36 13.76 11.52
CA PHE A 181 18.75 13.77 11.07
C PHE A 181 18.90 14.41 9.68
N SER A 182 18.02 14.07 8.74
CA SER A 182 18.06 14.60 7.38
C SER A 182 17.78 16.11 7.32
N CYS A 183 16.99 16.63 8.24
CA CYS A 183 16.60 18.03 8.29
C CYS A 183 17.58 18.92 9.07
N ARG A 184 18.48 18.35 9.86
CA ARG A 184 19.36 19.15 10.70
C ARG A 184 20.30 20.03 9.87
N ASN A 185 20.53 21.24 10.35
CA ASN A 185 21.45 22.23 9.74
C ASN A 185 21.04 22.61 8.29
N ARG A 186 19.76 22.48 7.92
CA ARG A 186 19.22 22.89 6.62
C ARG A 186 18.18 23.99 6.77
N ASN A 187 18.14 24.88 5.79
CA ASN A 187 16.98 25.74 5.61
C ASN A 187 15.88 24.91 4.97
N LEU A 188 14.84 24.61 5.74
CA LEU A 188 13.74 23.76 5.31
C LEU A 188 12.71 24.58 4.53
N ASP A 189 12.25 24.04 3.41
CA ASP A 189 11.03 24.50 2.78
C ASP A 189 9.78 24.09 3.59
N TYR A 190 8.62 24.55 3.16
CA TYR A 190 7.36 24.28 3.86
C TYR A 190 7.07 22.79 4.01
N LEU A 191 7.28 21.99 2.95
CA LEU A 191 6.96 20.54 2.97
C LEU A 191 7.90 19.78 3.90
N ASN A 192 9.20 20.06 3.85
CA ASN A 192 10.18 19.44 4.74
C ASN A 192 9.94 19.85 6.21
N SER A 193 9.56 21.10 6.45
CA SER A 193 9.18 21.57 7.79
C SER A 193 7.96 20.85 8.32
N MET A 194 6.93 20.65 7.49
CA MET A 194 5.72 19.90 7.84
C MET A 194 6.05 18.42 8.14
N GLY A 195 6.88 17.77 7.30
CA GLY A 195 7.32 16.39 7.52
C GLY A 195 8.06 16.22 8.87
N LEU A 196 8.93 17.18 9.20
CA LEU A 196 9.65 17.20 10.49
C LEU A 196 8.72 17.31 11.70
N GLN A 197 7.62 18.06 11.57
CA GLN A 197 6.62 18.19 12.64
C GLN A 197 5.69 16.97 12.76
N LEU A 198 5.40 16.28 11.65
CA LEU A 198 4.52 15.13 11.65
C LEU A 198 5.20 13.83 12.10
N ALA A 199 6.48 13.66 11.81
CA ALA A 199 7.21 12.43 12.11
C ALA A 199 7.16 12.02 13.60
N PRO A 200 7.34 12.92 14.60
CA PRO A 200 7.25 12.56 16.02
C PRO A 200 5.87 12.06 16.45
N LEU A 201 4.78 12.52 15.80
CA LEU A 201 3.42 12.14 16.17
C LEU A 201 3.14 10.64 15.96
N THR A 202 3.92 9.96 15.13
CA THR A 202 3.77 8.53 14.89
C THR A 202 4.37 7.67 16.00
N SER A 203 5.37 8.18 16.72
CA SER A 203 6.15 7.41 17.70
C SER A 203 5.39 7.17 19.00
N GLU A 204 4.67 8.17 19.52
CA GLU A 204 3.97 8.07 20.79
C GLU A 204 2.93 6.94 20.83
N PRO A 205 1.99 6.81 19.86
CA PRO A 205 1.05 5.71 19.84
C PRO A 205 1.72 4.34 19.75
N LEU A 206 2.82 4.23 18.97
CA LEU A 206 3.54 2.97 18.80
C LEU A 206 4.28 2.55 20.06
N ILE A 207 4.88 3.48 20.77
CA ILE A 207 5.51 3.19 22.08
C ILE A 207 4.46 2.77 23.10
N LYS A 208 3.30 3.44 23.11
CA LYS A 208 2.23 3.18 24.07
C LYS A 208 1.50 1.86 23.84
N TYR A 209 1.22 1.53 22.58
CA TYR A 209 0.34 0.42 22.22
C TYR A 209 1.02 -0.70 21.44
N GLY A 210 2.20 -0.47 20.85
CA GLY A 210 2.82 -1.38 19.90
C GLY A 210 3.18 -2.74 20.49
N VAL A 211 3.71 -2.78 21.72
CA VAL A 211 4.05 -4.05 22.40
C VAL A 211 2.79 -4.86 22.65
N LYS A 212 1.74 -4.23 23.17
CA LYS A 212 0.47 -4.92 23.41
C LYS A 212 -0.15 -5.45 22.12
N ALA A 213 -0.20 -4.64 21.08
CA ALA A 213 -0.73 -5.05 19.77
C ALA A 213 0.04 -6.25 19.20
N TYR A 214 1.38 -6.23 19.29
CA TYR A 214 2.22 -7.34 18.86
C TYR A 214 1.95 -8.63 19.64
N GLU A 215 1.81 -8.53 20.97
CA GLU A 215 1.51 -9.68 21.84
C GLU A 215 0.12 -10.24 21.58
N ASP A 216 -0.88 -9.39 21.35
CA ASP A 216 -2.25 -9.80 21.07
C ASP A 216 -2.33 -10.56 19.72
N ILE A 217 -1.68 -10.05 18.67
CA ILE A 217 -1.60 -10.76 17.38
C ILE A 217 -0.88 -12.11 17.55
N LYS A 218 0.22 -12.15 18.29
CA LYS A 218 0.98 -13.38 18.51
C LYS A 218 0.17 -14.46 19.25
N LYS A 219 -0.78 -14.04 20.10
CA LYS A 219 -1.67 -14.94 20.83
C LYS A 219 -2.96 -15.29 20.08
N HIS A 220 -3.15 -14.76 18.86
CA HIS A 220 -4.42 -14.81 18.13
C HIS A 220 -5.61 -14.26 18.91
N ILE A 221 -5.36 -13.25 19.76
CA ILE A 221 -6.35 -12.51 20.53
C ILE A 221 -6.53 -11.17 19.82
N CYS A 222 -7.40 -11.13 18.83
CA CYS A 222 -7.81 -9.91 18.15
C CYS A 222 -9.33 -9.79 18.24
#